data_8b54d7d6b095a558a2ced7d3c760e5b2
#
_entry.id   8b54d7d6b095a558a2ced7d3c760e5b2
#
_cell.length_a   1.000
_cell.length_b   1.000
_cell.length_c   1.000
_cell.angle_alpha   90.00
_cell.angle_beta   90.00
_cell.angle_gamma   90.00
#
_symmetry.space_group_name_H-M   'P 1'
#
loop_
_entity.id
_entity.type
_entity.pdbx_description
1 polymer ?
#
loop_
_entity_poly.entity_id
_entity_poly.type
_entity_poly.pdbx_seq_one_letter_code
_entity_poly.pdbx_strand_id
1 'polypeptide(L)'
;MSLQISERVRALGRQAQQDLREQFDRIDAIAEENSIRVLEAFQDHRVAEGYFAGTTGYGYDDLGRDKLDGIFAELFGTEDALVRVQFVNGTHAISCALFGALKPGDILVSAVGAPYDTMLGVIGVVDKGPGSLKSLSLIHISEPTRP
;
A
#
# COMPACT_ATOMS: atom_id res chain seq x y z
N MET A 1 -29.12 -14.39 18.68
CA MET A 1 -29.13 -13.27 19.64
C MET A 1 -29.28 -11.99 18.85
N SER A 2 -30.43 -11.31 18.89
CA SER A 2 -30.59 -10.04 18.17
C SER A 2 -29.96 -8.91 18.99
N LEU A 3 -29.11 -8.12 18.39
CA LEU A 3 -28.52 -6.93 19.00
C LEU A 3 -29.65 -5.91 19.28
N GLN A 4 -30.01 -5.71 20.54
CA GLN A 4 -30.97 -4.66 20.92
C GLN A 4 -30.23 -3.34 21.13
N ILE A 5 -30.24 -2.49 20.10
CA ILE A 5 -29.72 -1.12 20.20
C ILE A 5 -30.85 -0.23 20.71
N SER A 6 -30.63 0.52 21.80
CA SER A 6 -31.63 1.43 22.35
C SER A 6 -31.98 2.57 21.35
N GLU A 7 -33.23 3.06 21.44
CA GLU A 7 -33.67 4.18 20.58
C GLU A 7 -32.84 5.45 20.78
N ARG A 8 -32.30 5.68 21.96
CA ARG A 8 -31.41 6.81 22.23
C ARG A 8 -30.10 6.72 21.40
N VAL A 9 -29.51 5.52 21.33
CA VAL A 9 -28.29 5.28 20.54
C VAL A 9 -28.59 5.41 19.04
N ARG A 10 -29.74 4.90 18.58
CA ARG A 10 -30.17 5.07 17.19
C ARG A 10 -30.40 6.54 16.83
N ALA A 11 -31.00 7.33 17.73
CA ALA A 11 -31.20 8.75 17.50
C ALA A 11 -29.87 9.52 17.41
N LEU A 12 -28.92 9.23 18.29
CA LEU A 12 -27.57 9.82 18.23
C LEU A 12 -26.84 9.43 16.93
N GLY A 13 -26.96 8.18 16.48
CA GLY A 13 -26.39 7.77 15.21
C GLY A 13 -26.97 8.51 14.00
N ARG A 14 -28.31 8.69 13.96
CA ARG A 14 -28.97 9.47 12.92
C ARG A 14 -28.53 10.94 12.92
N GLN A 15 -28.40 11.53 14.10
CA GLN A 15 -27.92 12.90 14.24
C GLN A 15 -26.49 13.03 13.72
N ALA A 16 -25.58 12.15 14.15
CA ALA A 16 -24.19 12.14 13.67
C ALA A 16 -24.09 11.97 12.14
N GLN A 17 -24.92 11.12 11.54
CA GLN A 17 -24.99 10.97 10.09
C GLN A 17 -25.44 12.27 9.39
N GLN A 18 -26.39 12.99 9.96
CA GLN A 18 -26.84 14.28 9.43
C GLN A 18 -25.75 15.34 9.54
N ASP A 19 -25.10 15.43 10.71
CA ASP A 19 -24.05 16.40 10.98
C ASP A 19 -22.81 16.23 10.09
N LEU A 20 -22.55 14.96 9.66
CA LEU A 20 -21.41 14.61 8.81
C LEU A 20 -21.79 14.38 7.34
N ARG A 21 -23.01 14.75 6.92
CA ARG A 21 -23.50 14.44 5.58
C ARG A 21 -22.60 14.98 4.49
N GLU A 22 -22.14 16.22 4.62
CA GLU A 22 -21.26 16.84 3.64
C GLU A 22 -19.92 16.11 3.50
N GLN A 23 -19.36 15.64 4.62
CA GLN A 23 -18.12 14.87 4.62
C GLN A 23 -18.31 13.50 3.93
N PHE A 24 -19.44 12.83 4.19
CA PHE A 24 -19.75 11.58 3.53
C PHE A 24 -19.96 11.76 2.03
N ASP A 25 -20.73 12.75 1.60
CA ASP A 25 -20.96 13.03 0.19
C ASP A 25 -19.65 13.31 -0.56
N ARG A 26 -18.69 14.00 0.09
CA ARG A 26 -17.35 14.22 -0.47
C ARG A 26 -16.55 12.93 -0.59
N ILE A 27 -16.59 12.07 0.42
CA ILE A 27 -15.89 10.76 0.41
C ILE A 27 -16.50 9.86 -0.65
N ASP A 28 -17.83 9.83 -0.76
CA ASP A 28 -18.56 9.02 -1.74
C ASP A 28 -18.20 9.44 -3.16
N ALA A 29 -18.11 10.74 -3.44
CA ALA A 29 -17.70 11.24 -4.75
C ALA A 29 -16.26 10.81 -5.12
N ILE A 30 -15.31 10.88 -4.17
CA ILE A 30 -13.94 10.40 -4.36
C ILE A 30 -13.91 8.88 -4.58
N ALA A 31 -14.71 8.15 -3.82
CA ALA A 31 -14.80 6.69 -3.94
C ALA A 31 -15.39 6.27 -5.30
N GLU A 32 -16.41 6.96 -5.78
CA GLU A 32 -17.01 6.74 -7.11
C GLU A 32 -15.98 6.97 -8.23
N GLU A 33 -15.31 8.12 -8.23
CA GLU A 33 -14.27 8.44 -9.22
C GLU A 33 -13.17 7.38 -9.26
N ASN A 34 -12.63 7.00 -8.11
CA ASN A 34 -11.58 5.98 -8.05
C ASN A 34 -12.08 4.59 -8.46
N SER A 35 -13.33 4.24 -8.14
CA SER A 35 -13.92 2.98 -8.55
C SER A 35 -14.08 2.89 -10.06
N ILE A 36 -14.49 3.98 -10.70
CA ILE A 36 -14.60 4.08 -12.16
C ILE A 36 -13.22 3.90 -12.80
N ARG A 37 -12.18 4.61 -12.31
CA ARG A 37 -10.81 4.47 -12.81
C ARG A 37 -10.31 3.03 -12.74
N VAL A 38 -10.58 2.34 -11.63
CA VAL A 38 -10.19 0.92 -11.48
C VAL A 38 -10.93 0.05 -12.52
N LEU A 39 -12.24 0.25 -12.70
CA LEU A 39 -13.01 -0.51 -13.69
C LEU A 39 -12.53 -0.26 -15.12
N GLU A 40 -12.22 0.99 -15.47
CA GLU A 40 -11.66 1.36 -16.76
C GLU A 40 -10.33 0.65 -17.02
N ALA A 41 -9.39 0.68 -16.05
CA ALA A 41 -8.12 -0.02 -16.16
C ALA A 41 -8.31 -1.54 -16.37
N PHE A 42 -9.25 -2.18 -15.66
CA PHE A 42 -9.59 -3.59 -15.90
C PHE A 42 -10.12 -3.85 -17.31
N GLN A 43 -10.94 -2.93 -17.85
CA GLN A 43 -11.48 -3.03 -19.20
C GLN A 43 -10.38 -2.82 -20.26
N ASP A 44 -9.51 -1.83 -20.10
CA ASP A 44 -8.43 -1.52 -21.02
C ASP A 44 -7.41 -2.65 -21.10
N HIS A 45 -7.13 -3.28 -19.96
CA HIS A 45 -6.32 -4.50 -19.89
C HIS A 45 -7.08 -5.77 -20.33
N ARG A 46 -8.36 -5.67 -20.70
CA ARG A 46 -9.22 -6.78 -21.18
C ARG A 46 -9.19 -7.97 -20.22
N VAL A 47 -9.40 -7.71 -18.94
CA VAL A 47 -9.44 -8.76 -17.93
C VAL A 47 -10.62 -9.70 -18.20
N ALA A 48 -10.35 -11.00 -18.30
CA ALA A 48 -11.32 -12.04 -18.56
C ALA A 48 -11.23 -13.14 -17.50
N GLU A 49 -12.26 -13.98 -17.40
CA GLU A 49 -12.37 -15.06 -16.41
C GLU A 49 -11.13 -15.97 -16.36
N GLY A 50 -10.53 -16.24 -17.52
CA GLY A 50 -9.33 -17.09 -17.59
C GLY A 50 -8.12 -16.60 -16.80
N TYR A 51 -8.03 -15.28 -16.51
CA TYR A 51 -6.94 -14.72 -15.72
C TYR A 51 -7.07 -14.98 -14.20
N PHE A 52 -8.23 -15.46 -13.75
CA PHE A 52 -8.45 -15.87 -12.36
C PHE A 52 -8.16 -17.37 -12.13
N ALA A 53 -7.76 -18.10 -13.16
CA ALA A 53 -7.36 -19.48 -13.02
C ALA A 53 -6.11 -19.61 -12.13
N GLY A 54 -6.06 -20.65 -11.29
CA GLY A 54 -4.90 -20.94 -10.48
C GLY A 54 -3.67 -21.27 -11.34
N THR A 55 -2.50 -20.79 -10.91
CA THR A 55 -1.22 -21.06 -11.57
C THR A 55 -0.26 -21.77 -10.64
N THR A 56 0.85 -22.29 -11.18
CA THR A 56 1.89 -22.97 -10.39
C THR A 56 2.65 -22.01 -9.46
N GLY A 57 2.56 -20.69 -9.72
CA GLY A 57 3.27 -19.67 -8.96
C GLY A 57 4.75 -19.48 -9.34
N TYR A 58 5.26 -20.23 -10.32
CA TYR A 58 6.65 -20.12 -10.79
C TYR A 58 6.88 -18.96 -11.77
N GLY A 59 5.84 -18.21 -12.13
CA GLY A 59 5.94 -17.05 -13.01
C GLY A 59 6.04 -17.37 -14.51
N TYR A 60 5.96 -18.62 -14.90
CA TYR A 60 5.90 -19.04 -16.31
C TYR A 60 4.43 -19.02 -16.76
N ASP A 61 4.15 -18.20 -17.79
CA ASP A 61 2.82 -18.05 -18.38
C ASP A 61 1.73 -17.66 -17.36
N ASP A 62 2.10 -16.86 -16.35
CA ASP A 62 1.17 -16.39 -15.33
C ASP A 62 0.47 -15.09 -15.80
N LEU A 63 -0.38 -15.26 -16.80
CA LEU A 63 -1.08 -14.16 -17.47
C LEU A 63 -1.89 -13.27 -16.50
N GLY A 64 -2.42 -13.84 -15.42
CA GLY A 64 -3.18 -13.11 -14.42
C GLY A 64 -2.31 -12.13 -13.63
N ARG A 65 -1.08 -12.52 -13.29
CA ARG A 65 -0.12 -11.66 -12.60
C ARG A 65 0.37 -10.52 -13.49
N ASP A 66 0.71 -10.85 -14.74
CA ASP A 66 1.18 -9.84 -15.70
C ASP A 66 0.08 -8.79 -15.97
N LYS A 67 -1.19 -9.23 -16.05
CA LYS A 67 -2.32 -8.31 -16.15
C LYS A 67 -2.47 -7.42 -14.93
N LEU A 68 -2.34 -7.98 -13.73
CA LEU A 68 -2.45 -7.24 -12.48
C LEU A 68 -1.32 -6.21 -12.33
N ASP A 69 -0.09 -6.57 -12.68
CA ASP A 69 1.04 -5.65 -12.69
C ASP A 69 0.77 -4.46 -13.64
N GLY A 70 0.31 -4.72 -14.87
CA GLY A 70 -0.05 -3.67 -15.82
C GLY A 70 -1.16 -2.74 -15.34
N ILE A 71 -2.21 -3.29 -14.74
CA ILE A 71 -3.31 -2.50 -14.15
C ILE A 71 -2.80 -1.59 -13.03
N PHE A 72 -1.97 -2.11 -12.14
CA PHE A 72 -1.40 -1.29 -11.06
C PHE A 72 -0.44 -0.23 -11.59
N ALA A 73 0.40 -0.56 -12.57
CA ALA A 73 1.27 0.42 -13.21
C ALA A 73 0.46 1.58 -13.82
N GLU A 74 -0.63 1.29 -14.52
CA GLU A 74 -1.53 2.30 -15.08
C GLU A 74 -2.20 3.15 -14.01
N LEU A 75 -2.80 2.53 -12.99
CA LEU A 75 -3.52 3.22 -11.93
C LEU A 75 -2.64 4.18 -11.12
N PHE A 76 -1.38 3.81 -10.92
CA PHE A 76 -0.42 4.62 -10.16
C PHE A 76 0.49 5.48 -11.05
N GLY A 77 0.36 5.40 -12.37
CA GLY A 77 1.17 6.17 -13.32
C GLY A 77 2.66 5.83 -13.26
N THR A 78 2.99 4.57 -13.03
CA THR A 78 4.37 4.06 -12.96
C THR A 78 4.74 3.29 -14.23
N GLU A 79 6.04 3.15 -14.49
CA GLU A 79 6.54 2.39 -15.66
C GLU A 79 6.21 0.90 -15.53
N ASP A 80 6.20 0.37 -14.29
CA ASP A 80 5.93 -1.02 -13.98
C ASP A 80 5.41 -1.17 -12.55
N ALA A 81 4.85 -2.33 -12.22
CA ALA A 81 4.43 -2.69 -10.88
C ALA A 81 4.73 -4.16 -10.59
N LEU A 82 4.89 -4.49 -9.33
CA LEU A 82 5.07 -5.86 -8.86
C LEU A 82 4.02 -6.18 -7.79
N VAL A 83 2.93 -6.81 -8.20
CA VAL A 83 1.80 -7.14 -7.33
C VAL A 83 1.82 -8.64 -7.02
N ARG A 84 2.22 -9.00 -5.82
CA ARG A 84 2.41 -10.41 -5.42
C ARG A 84 1.84 -10.68 -4.04
N VAL A 85 1.18 -11.80 -3.88
CA VAL A 85 0.66 -12.29 -2.59
C VAL A 85 1.76 -12.59 -1.57
N GLN A 86 3.00 -12.76 -2.04
CA GLN A 86 4.17 -12.95 -1.20
C GLN A 86 4.58 -11.69 -0.44
N PHE A 87 4.15 -10.52 -0.86
CA PHE A 87 4.25 -9.31 -0.03
C PHE A 87 3.22 -9.35 1.08
N VAL A 88 3.63 -9.82 2.24
CA VAL A 88 2.74 -10.10 3.39
C VAL A 88 2.03 -8.85 3.92
N ASN A 89 2.72 -7.71 3.86
CA ASN A 89 2.21 -6.41 4.31
C ASN A 89 3.05 -5.25 3.72
N GLY A 90 2.63 -4.01 4.00
CA GLY A 90 3.30 -2.82 3.51
C GLY A 90 4.76 -2.68 3.98
N THR A 91 5.06 -3.05 5.23
CA THR A 91 6.44 -3.05 5.74
C THR A 91 7.33 -3.98 4.91
N HIS A 92 6.84 -5.17 4.57
CA HIS A 92 7.58 -6.12 3.74
C HIS A 92 7.81 -5.56 2.32
N ALA A 93 6.79 -4.98 1.69
CA ALA A 93 6.93 -4.38 0.36
C ALA A 93 7.96 -3.24 0.34
N ILE A 94 7.88 -2.32 1.31
CA ILE A 94 8.83 -1.21 1.42
C ILE A 94 10.25 -1.74 1.73
N SER A 95 10.37 -2.74 2.59
CA SER A 95 11.66 -3.37 2.88
C SER A 95 12.28 -3.97 1.62
N CYS A 96 11.52 -4.72 0.84
CA CYS A 96 12.00 -5.28 -0.43
C CYS A 96 12.47 -4.18 -1.40
N ALA A 97 11.72 -3.08 -1.50
CA ALA A 97 12.11 -1.95 -2.35
C ALA A 97 13.42 -1.30 -1.87
N LEU A 98 13.56 -1.06 -0.56
CA LEU A 98 14.79 -0.47 0.00
C LEU A 98 16.01 -1.38 -0.17
N PHE A 99 15.85 -2.69 0.14
CA PHE A 99 16.94 -3.65 -0.04
C PHE A 99 17.32 -3.88 -1.52
N GLY A 100 16.35 -3.74 -2.42
CA GLY A 100 16.59 -3.86 -3.86
C GLY A 100 17.22 -2.63 -4.51
N ALA A 101 16.90 -1.43 -4.01
CA ALA A 101 17.33 -0.17 -4.60
C ALA A 101 18.66 0.35 -4.03
N LEU A 102 18.94 0.09 -2.74
CA LEU A 102 20.08 0.66 -2.03
C LEU A 102 21.34 -0.19 -2.18
N LYS A 103 22.48 0.48 -2.34
CA LYS A 103 23.81 -0.10 -2.43
C LYS A 103 24.67 0.33 -1.23
N PRO A 104 25.75 -0.41 -0.90
CA PRO A 104 26.69 0.00 0.12
C PRO A 104 27.21 1.41 -0.06
N GLY A 105 27.02 2.27 0.93
CA GLY A 105 27.45 3.67 0.89
C GLY A 105 26.35 4.66 0.49
N ASP A 106 25.20 4.21 0.06
CA ASP A 106 24.07 5.11 -0.28
C ASP A 106 23.54 5.85 0.96
N ILE A 107 22.91 6.98 0.74
CA ILE A 107 22.32 7.82 1.77
C ILE A 107 20.79 7.74 1.68
N LEU A 108 20.14 7.31 2.75
CA LEU A 108 18.69 7.34 2.90
C LEU A 108 18.27 8.57 3.69
N VAL A 109 17.48 9.46 3.06
CA VAL A 109 16.96 10.67 3.69
C VAL A 109 15.45 10.58 3.84
N SER A 110 14.96 10.73 5.07
CA SER A 110 13.52 10.83 5.35
C SER A 110 13.07 12.29 5.29
N ALA A 111 12.50 12.71 4.15
CA ALA A 111 12.20 14.12 3.87
C ALA A 111 11.00 14.68 4.66
N VAL A 112 10.07 13.83 5.10
CA VAL A 112 8.80 14.26 5.71
C VAL A 112 8.70 13.93 7.21
N GLY A 113 9.77 13.52 7.84
CA GLY A 113 9.85 13.14 9.25
C GLY A 113 10.32 11.70 9.45
N ALA A 114 10.32 11.24 10.71
CA ALA A 114 10.76 9.89 11.02
C ALA A 114 9.87 8.83 10.34
N PRO A 115 10.45 7.76 9.80
CA PRO A 115 9.68 6.61 9.34
C PRO A 115 8.82 6.02 10.48
N TYR A 116 7.73 5.35 10.12
CA TYR A 116 6.90 4.69 11.13
C TYR A 116 7.67 3.56 11.86
N ASP A 117 7.22 3.20 13.04
CA ASP A 117 7.92 2.39 14.03
C ASP A 117 8.49 1.06 13.50
N THR A 118 7.71 0.30 12.73
CA THR A 118 8.18 -0.98 12.17
C THR A 118 9.31 -0.80 11.15
N MET A 119 9.37 0.32 10.44
CA MET A 119 10.46 0.63 9.51
C MET A 119 11.74 1.05 10.21
N LEU A 120 11.67 1.61 11.42
CA LEU A 120 12.86 1.99 12.19
C LEU A 120 13.76 0.79 12.47
N GLY A 121 13.16 -0.38 12.74
CA GLY A 121 13.90 -1.64 12.92
C GLY A 121 14.52 -2.13 11.60
N VAL A 122 13.78 -2.10 10.49
CA VAL A 122 14.28 -2.50 9.16
C VAL A 122 15.48 -1.63 8.74
N ILE A 123 15.36 -0.34 8.93
CA ILE A 123 16.43 0.64 8.62
C ILE A 123 17.60 0.50 9.59
N GLY A 124 17.35 0.14 10.85
CA GLY A 124 18.37 0.02 11.91
C GLY A 124 18.63 1.32 12.65
N VAL A 125 17.59 2.16 12.80
CA VAL A 125 17.65 3.40 13.61
C VAL A 125 17.55 3.07 15.10
N VAL A 126 16.58 2.23 15.48
CA VAL A 126 16.27 1.91 16.88
C VAL A 126 16.95 0.62 17.32
N ASP A 127 16.90 -0.41 16.50
CA ASP A 127 17.55 -1.70 16.76
C ASP A 127 18.58 -1.98 15.67
N LYS A 128 19.84 -2.08 16.07
CA LYS A 128 20.94 -2.44 15.17
C LYS A 128 21.06 -3.96 14.99
N GLY A 129 19.92 -4.67 15.03
CA GLY A 129 19.88 -6.10 14.85
C GLY A 129 20.58 -6.55 13.57
N PRO A 130 21.14 -7.76 13.54
CA PRO A 130 21.75 -8.30 12.34
C PRO A 130 20.69 -8.40 11.25
N GLY A 131 20.99 -7.83 10.07
CA GLY A 131 20.09 -7.83 8.92
C GLY A 131 19.35 -6.51 8.66
N SER A 132 19.49 -5.49 9.53
CA SER A 132 19.00 -4.14 9.20
C SER A 132 19.85 -3.51 8.09
N LEU A 133 19.25 -2.57 7.32
CA LEU A 133 19.99 -1.85 6.27
C LEU A 133 21.30 -1.23 6.78
N LYS A 134 21.25 -0.63 7.96
CA LYS A 134 22.44 -0.04 8.59
C LYS A 134 23.47 -1.09 9.03
N SER A 135 23.03 -2.24 9.55
CA SER A 135 23.95 -3.31 10.00
C SER A 135 24.67 -3.97 8.82
N LEU A 136 24.04 -3.99 7.65
CA LEU A 136 24.62 -4.48 6.40
C LEU A 136 25.50 -3.43 5.71
N SER A 137 25.71 -2.27 6.34
CA SER A 137 26.46 -1.14 5.77
C SER A 137 25.92 -0.65 4.43
N LEU A 138 24.63 -0.86 4.17
CA LEU A 138 23.99 -0.45 2.91
C LEU A 138 23.72 1.05 2.87
N ILE A 139 23.51 1.70 4.05
CA ILE A 139 23.11 3.11 4.10
C ILE A 139 23.78 3.91 5.23
N HIS A 140 23.88 5.24 5.00
CA HIS A 140 23.99 6.25 6.03
C HIS A 140 22.64 6.94 6.20
N ILE A 141 22.16 7.06 7.44
CA ILE A 141 20.86 7.69 7.72
C ILE A 141 21.12 9.16 8.03
N SER A 142 20.47 10.03 7.27
CA SER A 142 20.43 11.47 7.54
C SER A 142 18.97 11.89 7.77
N GLU A 143 18.71 12.46 8.93
CA GLU A 143 17.45 13.19 9.16
C GLU A 143 17.69 14.66 8.83
N PRO A 144 16.73 15.34 8.15
CA PRO A 144 16.82 16.78 8.03
C PRO A 144 16.79 17.38 9.44
N THR A 145 17.81 18.13 9.79
CA THR A 145 17.82 18.91 11.04
C THR A 145 16.61 19.82 11.02
N ARG A 146 15.69 19.63 11.98
CA ARG A 146 14.61 20.59 12.18
C ARG A 146 15.25 21.95 12.47
N PRO A 147 14.79 23.04 11.80
CA PRO A 147 15.18 24.39 12.15
C PRO A 147 14.69 24.76 13.56
#